data_d8904bdef69f3ca641af62d8407abdd6
#
_entry.id   d8904bdef69f3ca641af62d8407abdd6
#
_cell.length_a   1.000
_cell.length_b   1.000
_cell.length_c   1.000
_cell.angle_alpha   90.00
_cell.angle_beta   90.00
_cell.angle_gamma   90.00
#
_symmetry.space_group_name_H-M   'P 1'
#
loop_
_entity.id
_entity.type
_entity.pdbx_description
1 polymer ?
#
loop_
_entity_poly.entity_id
_entity_poly.type
_entity_poly.pdbx_seq_one_letter_code
_entity_poly.pdbx_strand_id
1 'polypeptide(L)'
;MIERDELAAWLRLVGTAGVGREAVRRLLAEFASPQRVLDASTAARRRLVGDAAATALAAEPPGFAALLAATLAWLDDRPADATGSGRDVLVLGDPRYPPSLLETADPPTLLYVEGRIELLGADAIAIVGSRNPTAQGLENARAFASHLSRAGLVVVSGLALGIDGAAHEGALDGQAAAAAGGTIAVVGTGLDLVYPARHRALAHRIAAAGLLVSEFPIGTASRPENFPIRNRIIAGLARGTLVVEAAMRSGSLITARLALEAGREVFAIPGSIHSPQARGCNALLKQGAKLVDSAGDILEEFSLARPAPAGRSGTVEPPRSGKPDPVLAALGFDPMSLDALVARTGMGAAELSARLLDLELAGRVARLPGQVFQRVERG
;
A
#
# COMPACT_ATOMS: atom_id res chain seq x y z
N MET A 1 23.10 -8.78 -5.75
CA MET A 1 23.13 -9.24 -4.33
C MET A 1 24.24 -8.48 -3.64
N ILE A 2 24.00 -7.91 -2.47
CA ILE A 2 24.99 -7.17 -1.68
C ILE A 2 26.06 -8.12 -1.13
N GLU A 3 27.32 -7.70 -1.14
CA GLU A 3 28.43 -8.45 -0.56
C GLU A 3 28.30 -8.55 0.97
N ARG A 4 28.75 -9.69 1.56
CA ARG A 4 28.56 -9.97 2.99
C ARG A 4 29.15 -8.89 3.90
N ASP A 5 30.36 -8.45 3.59
CA ASP A 5 31.09 -7.45 4.39
C ASP A 5 30.43 -6.06 4.24
N GLU A 6 29.94 -5.74 3.06
CA GLU A 6 29.17 -4.53 2.81
C GLU A 6 27.85 -4.55 3.58
N LEU A 7 27.11 -5.66 3.54
CA LEU A 7 25.87 -5.83 4.32
C LEU A 7 26.15 -5.66 5.82
N ALA A 8 27.23 -6.26 6.33
CA ALA A 8 27.62 -6.14 7.74
C ALA A 8 27.88 -4.67 8.12
N ALA A 9 28.57 -3.92 7.25
CA ALA A 9 28.83 -2.49 7.48
C ALA A 9 27.54 -1.66 7.46
N TRP A 10 26.63 -1.93 6.53
CA TRP A 10 25.31 -1.28 6.48
C TRP A 10 24.48 -1.58 7.73
N LEU A 11 24.33 -2.84 8.11
CA LEU A 11 23.55 -3.24 9.29
C LEU A 11 24.12 -2.64 10.59
N ARG A 12 25.46 -2.58 10.72
CA ARG A 12 26.11 -1.92 11.84
C ARG A 12 25.79 -0.44 11.88
N LEU A 13 25.92 0.26 10.73
CA LEU A 13 25.68 1.70 10.63
C LEU A 13 24.23 2.06 10.99
N VAL A 14 23.25 1.37 10.38
CA VAL A 14 21.82 1.66 10.58
C VAL A 14 21.30 1.13 11.93
N GLY A 15 21.91 0.09 12.48
CA GLY A 15 21.56 -0.52 13.77
C GLY A 15 22.16 0.21 14.98
N THR A 16 23.06 1.17 14.79
CA THR A 16 23.68 1.90 15.88
C THR A 16 22.69 2.86 16.54
N ALA A 17 22.45 2.64 17.85
CA ALA A 17 21.52 3.47 18.62
C ALA A 17 21.93 4.96 18.59
N GLY A 18 20.95 5.85 18.41
CA GLY A 18 21.18 7.28 18.31
C GLY A 18 21.68 7.77 16.95
N VAL A 19 21.91 6.86 15.98
CA VAL A 19 22.23 7.21 14.60
C VAL A 19 20.97 7.08 13.75
N GLY A 20 20.23 8.17 13.62
CA GLY A 20 19.03 8.21 12.78
C GLY A 20 19.36 8.26 11.28
N ARG A 21 18.35 8.03 10.43
CA ARG A 21 18.50 7.99 8.95
C ARG A 21 19.17 9.24 8.38
N GLU A 22 18.84 10.43 8.87
CA GLU A 22 19.47 11.69 8.45
C GLU A 22 20.97 11.69 8.77
N ALA A 23 21.36 11.23 9.97
CA ALA A 23 22.76 11.11 10.37
C ALA A 23 23.51 10.11 9.46
N VAL A 24 22.88 8.97 9.15
CA VAL A 24 23.44 7.99 8.19
C VAL A 24 23.68 8.65 6.83
N ARG A 25 22.69 9.37 6.27
CA ARG A 25 22.84 10.04 4.99
C ARG A 25 23.95 11.09 4.99
N ARG A 26 24.06 11.90 6.06
CA ARG A 26 25.17 12.88 6.21
C ARG A 26 26.53 12.21 6.26
N LEU A 27 26.65 11.09 6.99
CA LEU A 27 27.89 10.33 7.05
C LEU A 27 28.25 9.73 5.68
N LEU A 28 27.26 9.17 4.97
CA LEU A 28 27.52 8.60 3.63
C LEU A 28 27.87 9.66 2.59
N ALA A 29 27.29 10.87 2.69
CA ALA A 29 27.64 11.98 1.80
C ALA A 29 29.12 12.40 1.96
N GLU A 30 29.67 12.32 3.17
CA GLU A 30 31.08 12.66 3.43
C GLU A 30 32.03 11.50 3.12
N PHE A 31 31.71 10.28 3.57
CA PHE A 31 32.62 9.13 3.54
C PHE A 31 32.35 8.17 2.39
N ALA A 32 31.30 8.37 1.63
CA ALA A 32 30.88 7.63 0.43
C ALA A 32 30.47 6.16 0.66
N SER A 33 30.88 5.48 1.74
CA SER A 33 30.46 4.10 2.01
C SER A 33 30.35 3.82 3.50
N PRO A 34 29.51 2.85 3.92
CA PRO A 34 29.39 2.45 5.33
C PRO A 34 30.72 2.03 5.94
N GLN A 35 31.52 1.26 5.19
CA GLN A 35 32.84 0.83 5.67
C GLN A 35 33.75 2.02 6.00
N ARG A 36 33.83 3.01 5.09
CA ARG A 36 34.62 4.22 5.33
C ARG A 36 34.08 5.07 6.50
N VAL A 37 32.76 5.07 6.71
CA VAL A 37 32.17 5.68 7.91
C VAL A 37 32.68 4.99 9.16
N LEU A 38 32.71 3.65 9.20
CA LEU A 38 33.16 2.87 10.35
C LEU A 38 34.67 2.96 10.59
N ASP A 39 35.46 3.11 9.54
CA ASP A 39 36.92 3.26 9.62
C ASP A 39 37.36 4.70 9.96
N ALA A 40 36.47 5.69 9.77
CA ALA A 40 36.77 7.08 10.08
C ALA A 40 37.03 7.29 11.58
N SER A 41 37.87 8.27 11.92
CA SER A 41 38.10 8.62 13.31
C SER A 41 36.84 9.14 14.01
N THR A 42 36.70 8.87 15.32
CA THR A 42 35.57 9.42 16.10
C THR A 42 35.50 10.93 16.01
N ALA A 43 36.65 11.63 15.92
CA ALA A 43 36.71 13.09 15.75
C ALA A 43 36.11 13.54 14.40
N ALA A 44 36.33 12.78 13.32
CA ALA A 44 35.74 13.09 12.01
C ALA A 44 34.23 12.88 12.01
N ARG A 45 33.74 11.76 12.57
CA ARG A 45 32.31 11.47 12.71
C ARG A 45 31.59 12.48 13.61
N ARG A 46 32.24 12.92 14.72
CA ARG A 46 31.67 13.90 15.69
C ARG A 46 31.25 15.20 15.04
N ARG A 47 32.01 15.70 14.06
CA ARG A 47 31.69 16.94 13.35
C ARG A 47 30.37 16.88 12.57
N LEU A 48 29.97 15.68 12.17
CA LEU A 48 28.78 15.44 11.35
C LEU A 48 27.55 15.08 12.17
N VAL A 49 27.72 14.24 13.21
CA VAL A 49 26.59 13.63 13.91
C VAL A 49 26.58 13.86 15.43
N GLY A 50 27.56 14.62 15.95
CA GLY A 50 27.68 14.93 17.38
C GLY A 50 28.37 13.80 18.17
N ASP A 51 28.64 14.08 19.47
CA ASP A 51 29.44 13.21 20.35
C ASP A 51 28.80 11.84 20.60
N ALA A 52 27.52 11.82 20.92
CA ALA A 52 26.81 10.59 21.30
C ALA A 52 26.80 9.56 20.14
N ALA A 53 26.38 10.00 18.96
CA ALA A 53 26.34 9.14 17.77
C ALA A 53 27.73 8.71 17.30
N ALA A 54 28.71 9.62 17.31
CA ALA A 54 30.10 9.31 16.93
C ALA A 54 30.74 8.30 17.87
N THR A 55 30.46 8.37 19.16
CA THR A 55 30.93 7.41 20.17
C THR A 55 30.23 6.06 20.01
N ALA A 56 28.92 6.05 19.79
CA ALA A 56 28.16 4.82 19.56
C ALA A 56 28.65 4.04 18.35
N LEU A 57 29.06 4.73 17.26
CA LEU A 57 29.62 4.12 16.06
C LEU A 57 31.03 3.51 16.25
N ALA A 58 31.72 3.80 17.36
CA ALA A 58 33.04 3.24 17.64
C ALA A 58 32.99 1.76 18.05
N ALA A 59 31.84 1.29 18.52
CA ALA A 59 31.62 -0.09 18.96
C ALA A 59 30.53 -0.77 18.12
N GLU A 60 30.51 -2.09 18.16
CA GLU A 60 29.38 -2.83 17.57
C GLU A 60 28.15 -2.67 18.44
N PRO A 61 26.95 -2.42 17.82
CA PRO A 61 25.73 -2.32 18.58
C PRO A 61 25.35 -3.67 19.21
N PRO A 62 24.73 -3.67 20.40
CA PRO A 62 24.24 -4.89 21.03
C PRO A 62 23.33 -5.69 20.10
N GLY A 63 23.56 -7.01 19.99
CA GLY A 63 22.77 -7.88 19.13
C GLY A 63 23.15 -7.86 17.64
N PHE A 64 24.17 -7.10 17.24
CA PHE A 64 24.62 -7.00 15.84
C PHE A 64 24.92 -8.35 15.21
N ALA A 65 25.72 -9.20 15.88
CA ALA A 65 26.09 -10.52 15.36
C ALA A 65 24.86 -11.41 15.10
N ALA A 66 23.87 -11.35 16.01
CA ALA A 66 22.61 -12.09 15.85
C ALA A 66 21.78 -11.56 14.69
N LEU A 67 21.68 -10.23 14.53
CA LEU A 67 20.98 -9.60 13.41
C LEU A 67 21.64 -9.95 12.07
N LEU A 68 22.97 -9.86 11.98
CA LEU A 68 23.70 -10.22 10.77
C LEU A 68 23.47 -11.69 10.41
N ALA A 69 23.59 -12.60 11.39
CA ALA A 69 23.35 -14.04 11.18
C ALA A 69 21.91 -14.30 10.71
N ALA A 70 20.91 -13.69 11.35
CA ALA A 70 19.52 -13.82 10.97
C ALA A 70 19.24 -13.27 9.56
N THR A 71 19.84 -12.13 9.20
CA THR A 71 19.71 -11.54 7.87
C THR A 71 20.32 -12.42 6.79
N LEU A 72 21.52 -12.96 7.04
CA LEU A 72 22.18 -13.89 6.10
C LEU A 72 21.36 -15.17 5.94
N ALA A 73 20.90 -15.77 7.04
CA ALA A 73 20.05 -16.96 6.99
C ALA A 73 18.75 -16.71 6.20
N TRP A 74 18.12 -15.52 6.38
CA TRP A 74 16.93 -15.13 5.61
C TRP A 74 17.24 -14.95 4.13
N LEU A 75 18.40 -14.39 3.76
CA LEU A 75 18.83 -14.25 2.37
C LEU A 75 19.10 -15.60 1.70
N ASP A 76 19.65 -16.57 2.45
CA ASP A 76 19.99 -17.90 1.95
C ASP A 76 18.78 -18.84 1.86
N ASP A 77 17.72 -18.61 2.66
CA ASP A 77 16.48 -19.38 2.67
C ASP A 77 15.59 -19.00 1.49
N ARG A 78 15.97 -19.45 0.27
CA ARG A 78 15.24 -19.22 -0.97
C ARG A 78 14.28 -20.36 -1.22
N PRO A 79 12.98 -20.07 -1.53
CA PRO A 79 12.09 -21.12 -2.03
C PRO A 79 12.68 -21.74 -3.32
N ALA A 80 12.78 -23.07 -3.36
CA ALA A 80 13.48 -23.81 -4.42
C ALA A 80 12.79 -23.71 -5.82
N ASP A 81 11.57 -23.22 -5.89
CA ASP A 81 10.69 -23.15 -7.06
C ASP A 81 10.38 -21.73 -7.54
N ALA A 82 11.01 -20.72 -6.94
CA ALA A 82 10.75 -19.33 -7.26
C ALA A 82 11.52 -18.87 -8.51
N THR A 83 10.93 -19.09 -9.68
CA THR A 83 11.37 -18.42 -10.91
C THR A 83 11.15 -16.92 -10.79
N GLY A 84 12.22 -16.17 -10.43
CA GLY A 84 12.23 -14.71 -10.42
C GLY A 84 11.91 -14.03 -9.08
N SER A 85 11.51 -14.74 -8.03
CA SER A 85 11.32 -14.17 -6.71
C SER A 85 12.56 -14.35 -5.84
N GLY A 86 13.34 -13.28 -5.64
CA GLY A 86 14.55 -13.28 -4.80
C GLY A 86 14.32 -12.53 -3.50
N ARG A 87 15.07 -12.91 -2.44
CA ARG A 87 15.29 -12.07 -1.27
C ARG A 87 16.57 -11.28 -1.48
N ASP A 88 16.53 -9.99 -1.19
CA ASP A 88 17.70 -9.12 -1.28
C ASP A 88 17.59 -7.97 -0.27
N VAL A 89 18.71 -7.26 -0.11
CA VAL A 89 18.80 -6.02 0.65
C VAL A 89 19.28 -4.93 -0.29
N LEU A 90 18.44 -3.94 -0.55
CA LEU A 90 18.77 -2.78 -1.36
C LEU A 90 19.20 -1.63 -0.45
N VAL A 91 20.29 -0.97 -0.81
CA VAL A 91 20.87 0.13 -0.03
C VAL A 91 20.91 1.41 -0.87
N LEU A 92 21.08 2.55 -0.22
CA LEU A 92 21.33 3.80 -0.94
C LEU A 92 22.57 3.65 -1.84
N GLY A 93 22.41 3.94 -3.14
CA GLY A 93 23.46 3.78 -4.15
C GLY A 93 23.36 2.47 -4.94
N ASP A 94 22.52 1.51 -4.56
CA ASP A 94 22.21 0.34 -5.40
C ASP A 94 21.47 0.82 -6.66
N PRO A 95 21.90 0.41 -7.88
CA PRO A 95 21.22 0.80 -9.13
C PRO A 95 19.73 0.43 -9.20
N ARG A 96 19.29 -0.55 -8.41
CA ARG A 96 17.89 -1.01 -8.33
C ARG A 96 17.09 -0.24 -7.28
N TYR A 97 17.73 0.64 -6.50
CA TYR A 97 17.05 1.46 -5.51
C TYR A 97 16.08 2.43 -6.21
N PRO A 98 14.79 2.50 -5.79
CA PRO A 98 13.79 3.28 -6.51
C PRO A 98 14.09 4.79 -6.49
N PRO A 99 14.25 5.42 -7.66
CA PRO A 99 14.55 6.85 -7.76
C PRO A 99 13.49 7.71 -7.08
N SER A 100 12.22 7.29 -7.14
CA SER A 100 11.09 7.99 -6.51
C SER A 100 11.26 8.18 -4.98
N LEU A 101 11.93 7.25 -4.30
CA LEU A 101 12.22 7.40 -2.87
C LEU A 101 13.34 8.39 -2.59
N LEU A 102 14.30 8.57 -3.51
CA LEU A 102 15.38 9.56 -3.35
C LEU A 102 14.85 10.99 -3.39
N GLU A 103 13.71 11.22 -4.03
CA GLU A 103 13.04 12.53 -4.11
C GLU A 103 12.28 12.89 -2.82
N THR A 104 12.09 11.95 -1.90
CA THR A 104 11.40 12.20 -0.63
C THR A 104 12.33 12.85 0.40
N ALA A 105 11.76 13.56 1.37
CA ALA A 105 12.53 14.23 2.42
C ALA A 105 13.32 13.25 3.32
N ASP A 106 12.83 12.03 3.48
CA ASP A 106 13.44 11.01 4.34
C ASP A 106 13.48 9.62 3.65
N PRO A 107 14.35 9.44 2.61
CA PRO A 107 14.51 8.17 1.94
C PRO A 107 15.03 7.09 2.90
N PRO A 108 14.51 5.84 2.82
CA PRO A 108 15.06 4.72 3.58
C PRO A 108 16.52 4.47 3.21
N THR A 109 17.36 4.22 4.19
CA THR A 109 18.78 3.96 3.94
C THR A 109 19.04 2.53 3.46
N LEU A 110 18.12 1.61 3.81
CA LEU A 110 18.18 0.19 3.49
C LEU A 110 16.76 -0.34 3.36
N LEU A 111 16.52 -1.22 2.40
CA LEU A 111 15.25 -1.91 2.17
C LEU A 111 15.49 -3.42 2.07
N TYR A 112 14.82 -4.19 2.88
CA TYR A 112 14.63 -5.63 2.69
C TYR A 112 13.55 -5.85 1.67
N VAL A 113 13.78 -6.74 0.70
CA VAL A 113 12.86 -7.02 -0.40
C VAL A 113 12.71 -8.52 -0.62
N GLU A 114 11.49 -8.97 -0.92
CA GLU A 114 11.19 -10.37 -1.24
C GLU A 114 10.17 -10.42 -2.38
N GLY A 115 10.55 -11.00 -3.51
CA GLY A 115 9.71 -11.11 -4.70
C GLY A 115 10.33 -10.44 -5.94
N ARG A 116 9.50 -9.83 -6.76
CA ARG A 116 9.83 -9.22 -8.04
C ARG A 116 10.40 -7.81 -7.87
N ILE A 117 11.72 -7.71 -7.71
CA ILE A 117 12.43 -6.44 -7.40
C ILE A 117 12.27 -5.42 -8.52
N GLU A 118 12.12 -5.86 -9.77
CA GLU A 118 11.93 -4.98 -10.93
C GLU A 118 10.69 -4.07 -10.83
N LEU A 119 9.70 -4.43 -9.99
CA LEU A 119 8.52 -3.60 -9.75
C LEU A 119 8.85 -2.25 -9.08
N LEU A 120 10.00 -2.13 -8.43
CA LEU A 120 10.44 -0.87 -7.81
C LEU A 120 10.77 0.23 -8.83
N GLY A 121 11.07 -0.15 -10.07
CA GLY A 121 11.35 0.80 -11.15
C GLY A 121 10.14 1.16 -12.02
N ALA A 122 8.96 0.59 -11.74
CA ALA A 122 7.77 0.80 -12.53
C ALA A 122 6.91 1.97 -12.02
N ASP A 123 6.09 2.53 -12.91
CA ASP A 123 5.07 3.51 -12.52
C ASP A 123 4.08 2.89 -11.52
N ALA A 124 3.84 3.58 -10.42
CA ALA A 124 3.06 3.04 -9.32
C ALA A 124 2.00 4.01 -8.79
N ILE A 125 0.92 3.45 -8.25
CA ILE A 125 -0.14 4.15 -7.52
C ILE A 125 -0.31 3.53 -6.13
N ALA A 126 -0.34 4.36 -5.08
CA ALA A 126 -0.69 3.90 -3.75
C ALA A 126 -2.21 3.82 -3.60
N ILE A 127 -2.72 2.71 -3.06
CA ILE A 127 -4.15 2.56 -2.72
C ILE A 127 -4.24 2.27 -1.23
N VAL A 128 -4.88 3.17 -0.49
CA VAL A 128 -4.97 3.10 0.97
C VAL A 128 -6.39 3.42 1.47
N GLY A 129 -6.68 3.02 2.71
CA GLY A 129 -7.98 3.37 3.28
C GLY A 129 -8.25 2.78 4.65
N SER A 130 -9.54 2.65 4.96
CA SER A 130 -10.05 2.13 6.22
C SER A 130 -9.64 0.67 6.46
N ARG A 131 -9.31 0.34 7.71
CA ARG A 131 -9.14 -1.07 8.14
C ARG A 131 -10.46 -1.78 8.39
N ASN A 132 -11.56 -1.02 8.53
CA ASN A 132 -12.93 -1.51 8.66
C ASN A 132 -13.80 -0.82 7.61
N PRO A 133 -13.60 -1.12 6.32
CA PRO A 133 -14.37 -0.52 5.24
C PRO A 133 -15.77 -1.07 5.15
N THR A 134 -16.61 -0.41 4.35
CA THR A 134 -17.87 -0.97 3.89
C THR A 134 -17.63 -2.09 2.86
N ALA A 135 -18.66 -2.90 2.59
CA ALA A 135 -18.58 -3.91 1.53
C ALA A 135 -18.32 -3.26 0.15
N GLN A 136 -18.95 -2.09 -0.11
CA GLN A 136 -18.71 -1.32 -1.34
C GLN A 136 -17.28 -0.76 -1.38
N GLY A 137 -16.73 -0.31 -0.25
CA GLY A 137 -15.34 0.15 -0.17
C GLY A 137 -14.33 -0.95 -0.51
N LEU A 138 -14.56 -2.19 -0.06
CA LEU A 138 -13.73 -3.34 -0.44
C LEU A 138 -13.79 -3.61 -1.94
N GLU A 139 -15.00 -3.60 -2.51
CA GLU A 139 -15.19 -3.84 -3.93
C GLU A 139 -14.57 -2.74 -4.78
N ASN A 140 -14.74 -1.47 -4.40
CA ASN A 140 -14.10 -0.34 -5.07
C ASN A 140 -12.57 -0.48 -5.05
N ALA A 141 -11.97 -0.81 -3.90
CA ALA A 141 -10.52 -0.99 -3.80
C ALA A 141 -10.03 -2.11 -4.73
N ARG A 142 -10.76 -3.23 -4.78
CA ARG A 142 -10.44 -4.37 -5.63
C ARG A 142 -10.57 -4.04 -7.12
N ALA A 143 -11.67 -3.38 -7.50
CA ALA A 143 -11.95 -3.00 -8.89
C ALA A 143 -10.93 -1.97 -9.41
N PHE A 144 -10.68 -0.89 -8.66
CA PHE A 144 -9.67 0.11 -9.01
C PHE A 144 -8.27 -0.54 -9.15
N ALA A 145 -7.86 -1.33 -8.15
CA ALA A 145 -6.55 -1.99 -8.17
C ALA A 145 -6.39 -2.93 -9.38
N SER A 146 -7.43 -3.72 -9.68
CA SER A 146 -7.42 -4.63 -10.83
C SER A 146 -7.34 -3.87 -12.16
N HIS A 147 -8.11 -2.80 -12.31
CA HIS A 147 -8.09 -2.00 -13.55
C HIS A 147 -6.73 -1.30 -13.74
N LEU A 148 -6.21 -0.66 -12.70
CA LEU A 148 -4.94 0.06 -12.75
C LEU A 148 -3.77 -0.91 -13.00
N SER A 149 -3.80 -2.10 -12.37
CA SER A 149 -2.80 -3.15 -12.63
C SER A 149 -2.84 -3.63 -14.09
N ARG A 150 -4.03 -3.87 -14.67
CA ARG A 150 -4.19 -4.22 -16.11
C ARG A 150 -3.68 -3.12 -17.03
N ALA A 151 -3.77 -1.87 -16.60
CA ALA A 151 -3.24 -0.73 -17.36
C ALA A 151 -1.71 -0.58 -17.24
N GLY A 152 -1.03 -1.45 -16.47
CA GLY A 152 0.42 -1.46 -16.33
C GLY A 152 0.95 -0.75 -15.07
N LEU A 153 0.08 -0.16 -14.23
CA LEU A 153 0.51 0.45 -12.97
C LEU A 153 0.75 -0.59 -11.87
N VAL A 154 1.79 -0.39 -11.10
CA VAL A 154 2.04 -1.16 -9.88
C VAL A 154 1.20 -0.58 -8.74
N VAL A 155 0.42 -1.42 -8.06
CA VAL A 155 -0.37 -1.01 -6.89
C VAL A 155 0.48 -1.14 -5.62
N VAL A 156 0.75 -0.04 -4.94
CA VAL A 156 1.49 -0.01 -3.67
C VAL A 156 0.51 0.12 -2.51
N SER A 157 0.62 -0.74 -1.50
CA SER A 157 -0.20 -0.62 -0.29
C SER A 157 0.51 -1.21 0.94
N GLY A 158 -0.18 -1.23 2.08
CA GLY A 158 0.44 -1.51 3.36
C GLY A 158 0.12 -2.88 3.95
N LEU A 159 -0.54 -3.78 3.24
CA LEU A 159 -0.95 -5.10 3.72
C LEU A 159 -1.84 -5.07 4.99
N ALA A 160 -2.40 -3.92 5.36
CA ALA A 160 -3.33 -3.81 6.47
C ALA A 160 -4.68 -4.49 6.14
N LEU A 161 -5.48 -4.80 7.18
CA LEU A 161 -6.86 -5.25 6.97
C LEU A 161 -7.67 -4.21 6.18
N GLY A 162 -8.70 -4.63 5.49
CA GLY A 162 -9.62 -3.77 4.76
C GLY A 162 -9.10 -3.35 3.39
N ILE A 163 -9.07 -2.05 3.13
CA ILE A 163 -8.76 -1.50 1.80
C ILE A 163 -7.41 -1.98 1.25
N ASP A 164 -6.36 -2.00 2.07
CA ASP A 164 -5.03 -2.42 1.63
C ASP A 164 -5.03 -3.87 1.10
N GLY A 165 -5.65 -4.78 1.87
CA GLY A 165 -5.78 -6.19 1.46
C GLY A 165 -6.56 -6.35 0.15
N ALA A 166 -7.70 -5.66 0.03
CA ALA A 166 -8.53 -5.69 -1.18
C ALA A 166 -7.78 -5.12 -2.40
N ALA A 167 -7.00 -4.06 -2.21
CA ALA A 167 -6.16 -3.48 -3.26
C ALA A 167 -5.10 -4.48 -3.75
N HIS A 168 -4.41 -5.18 -2.84
CA HIS A 168 -3.43 -6.21 -3.22
C HIS A 168 -4.10 -7.38 -3.96
N GLU A 169 -5.24 -7.87 -3.48
CA GLU A 169 -6.01 -8.93 -4.16
C GLU A 169 -6.41 -8.51 -5.58
N GLY A 170 -7.00 -7.31 -5.72
CA GLY A 170 -7.40 -6.78 -7.04
C GLY A 170 -6.22 -6.62 -7.98
N ALA A 171 -5.08 -6.13 -7.51
CA ALA A 171 -3.88 -6.00 -8.34
C ALA A 171 -3.33 -7.34 -8.81
N LEU A 172 -3.29 -8.37 -7.94
CA LEU A 172 -2.90 -9.73 -8.31
C LEU A 172 -3.86 -10.35 -9.33
N ASP A 173 -5.18 -10.11 -9.17
CA ASP A 173 -6.20 -10.59 -10.13
C ASP A 173 -6.08 -9.86 -11.49
N GLY A 174 -5.63 -8.60 -11.49
CA GLY A 174 -5.33 -7.82 -12.69
C GLY A 174 -4.09 -8.30 -13.45
N GLN A 175 -3.14 -8.93 -12.78
CA GLN A 175 -1.86 -9.41 -13.35
C GLN A 175 -1.97 -10.49 -14.42
N ALA A 176 -3.14 -11.08 -14.62
CA ALA A 176 -3.33 -12.10 -15.68
C ALA A 176 -3.13 -11.58 -17.10
N ALA A 177 -3.04 -10.25 -17.31
CA ALA A 177 -2.74 -9.63 -18.61
C ALA A 177 -1.21 -9.52 -18.81
N ALA A 178 -0.74 -9.76 -20.02
CA ALA A 178 0.68 -9.86 -20.39
C ALA A 178 1.53 -8.58 -20.12
N ALA A 179 0.90 -7.42 -19.93
CA ALA A 179 1.56 -6.14 -19.65
C ALA A 179 1.14 -5.56 -18.28
N ALA A 180 0.64 -6.40 -17.38
CA ALA A 180 0.12 -5.95 -16.09
C ALA A 180 1.23 -5.48 -15.13
N GLY A 181 0.92 -4.46 -14.33
CA GLY A 181 1.81 -3.91 -13.32
C GLY A 181 2.12 -4.91 -12.21
N GLY A 182 1.17 -5.16 -11.34
CA GLY A 182 1.36 -6.01 -10.16
C GLY A 182 1.18 -5.25 -8.85
N THR A 183 1.77 -5.77 -7.76
CA THR A 183 1.61 -5.12 -6.46
C THR A 183 2.88 -5.15 -5.60
N ILE A 184 3.08 -4.07 -4.83
CA ILE A 184 4.12 -3.93 -3.82
C ILE A 184 3.45 -3.75 -2.46
N ALA A 185 3.73 -4.65 -1.52
CA ALA A 185 3.31 -4.50 -0.13
C ALA A 185 4.47 -3.99 0.71
N VAL A 186 4.34 -2.77 1.23
CA VAL A 186 5.29 -2.22 2.19
C VAL A 186 4.82 -2.58 3.60
N VAL A 187 5.64 -3.22 4.42
CA VAL A 187 5.21 -3.70 5.74
C VAL A 187 5.93 -3.00 6.89
N GLY A 188 5.34 -3.03 8.08
CA GLY A 188 5.88 -2.42 9.31
C GLY A 188 6.57 -3.40 10.26
N THR A 189 6.95 -4.58 9.75
CA THR A 189 7.65 -5.65 10.46
C THR A 189 8.88 -6.09 9.67
N GLY A 190 9.76 -6.90 10.25
CA GLY A 190 10.70 -7.67 9.45
C GLY A 190 9.97 -8.56 8.45
N LEU A 191 10.58 -8.87 7.30
CA LEU A 191 9.95 -9.71 6.26
C LEU A 191 9.79 -11.18 6.66
N ASP A 192 10.45 -11.62 7.72
CA ASP A 192 10.27 -12.93 8.35
C ASP A 192 8.95 -13.04 9.14
N LEU A 193 8.23 -11.93 9.36
CA LEU A 193 7.00 -11.87 10.15
C LEU A 193 5.85 -11.25 9.36
N VAL A 194 4.78 -12.00 9.16
CA VAL A 194 3.57 -11.49 8.48
C VAL A 194 2.60 -10.91 9.50
N TYR A 195 2.27 -9.63 9.33
CA TYR A 195 1.23 -8.94 10.07
C TYR A 195 0.30 -8.14 9.15
N PRO A 196 -1.03 -8.26 9.31
CA PRO A 196 -1.75 -9.12 10.26
C PRO A 196 -1.70 -10.60 9.85
N ALA A 197 -1.78 -11.53 10.82
CA ALA A 197 -1.70 -12.97 10.56
C ALA A 197 -2.76 -13.49 9.58
N ARG A 198 -3.94 -12.82 9.50
CA ARG A 198 -5.00 -13.13 8.53
C ARG A 198 -4.55 -12.96 7.07
N HIS A 199 -3.56 -12.09 6.80
CA HIS A 199 -3.03 -11.84 5.45
C HIS A 199 -1.83 -12.72 5.10
N ARG A 200 -1.54 -13.81 5.88
CA ARG A 200 -0.42 -14.71 5.59
C ARG A 200 -0.48 -15.29 4.17
N ALA A 201 -1.62 -15.81 3.77
CA ALA A 201 -1.80 -16.36 2.42
C ALA A 201 -1.63 -15.28 1.33
N LEU A 202 -2.16 -14.07 1.58
CA LEU A 202 -1.99 -12.93 0.67
C LEU A 202 -0.53 -12.49 0.58
N ALA A 203 0.19 -12.41 1.71
CA ALA A 203 1.63 -12.09 1.72
C ALA A 203 2.44 -13.09 0.89
N HIS A 204 2.18 -14.39 1.02
CA HIS A 204 2.85 -15.40 0.19
C HIS A 204 2.53 -15.25 -1.31
N ARG A 205 1.27 -14.93 -1.66
CA ARG A 205 0.90 -14.64 -3.06
C ARG A 205 1.64 -13.40 -3.58
N ILE A 206 1.79 -12.37 -2.74
CA ILE A 206 2.53 -11.15 -3.11
C ILE A 206 4.02 -11.46 -3.26
N ALA A 207 4.63 -12.23 -2.35
CA ALA A 207 6.03 -12.65 -2.49
C ALA A 207 6.28 -13.44 -3.78
N ALA A 208 5.33 -14.28 -4.21
CA ALA A 208 5.44 -15.08 -5.42
C ALA A 208 5.21 -14.29 -6.73
N ALA A 209 4.28 -13.33 -6.75
CA ALA A 209 3.85 -12.66 -7.97
C ALA A 209 4.03 -11.12 -7.96
N GLY A 210 4.32 -10.54 -6.83
CA GLY A 210 4.55 -9.12 -6.58
C GLY A 210 5.85 -8.88 -5.81
N LEU A 211 5.84 -7.93 -4.87
CA LEU A 211 7.00 -7.59 -4.05
C LEU A 211 6.59 -7.24 -2.62
N LEU A 212 7.27 -7.81 -1.63
CA LEU A 212 7.25 -7.38 -0.24
C LEU A 212 8.44 -6.45 0.03
N VAL A 213 8.22 -5.35 0.74
CA VAL A 213 9.26 -4.37 1.07
C VAL A 213 9.17 -4.00 2.54
N SER A 214 10.30 -3.94 3.22
CA SER A 214 10.42 -3.44 4.60
C SER A 214 11.69 -2.65 4.82
N GLU A 215 11.60 -1.57 5.59
CA GLU A 215 12.78 -0.87 6.15
C GLU A 215 13.23 -1.47 7.48
N PHE A 216 12.40 -2.33 8.08
CA PHE A 216 12.65 -2.87 9.41
C PHE A 216 13.50 -4.15 9.35
N PRO A 217 14.49 -4.28 10.23
CA PRO A 217 15.35 -5.46 10.31
C PRO A 217 14.56 -6.77 10.49
N ILE A 218 15.13 -7.86 10.02
CA ILE A 218 14.64 -9.22 10.28
C ILE A 218 14.48 -9.43 11.80
N GLY A 219 13.39 -10.08 12.22
CA GLY A 219 13.01 -10.23 13.62
C GLY A 219 12.22 -9.07 14.22
N THR A 220 12.01 -7.98 13.48
CA THR A 220 11.24 -6.84 14.00
C THR A 220 9.75 -7.19 14.10
N ALA A 221 9.24 -7.22 15.34
CA ALA A 221 7.82 -7.45 15.62
C ALA A 221 6.93 -6.28 15.21
N SER A 222 5.63 -6.56 15.06
CA SER A 222 4.62 -5.52 14.82
C SER A 222 4.54 -4.56 16.02
N ARG A 223 4.78 -3.28 15.78
CA ARG A 223 4.66 -2.19 16.75
C ARG A 223 3.83 -1.05 16.17
N PRO A 224 2.92 -0.42 16.94
CA PRO A 224 2.05 0.66 16.45
C PRO A 224 2.82 1.81 15.77
N GLU A 225 3.98 2.19 16.30
CA GLU A 225 4.83 3.27 15.80
C GLU A 225 5.45 2.97 14.42
N ASN A 226 5.61 1.71 14.04
CA ASN A 226 6.21 1.33 12.75
C ASN A 226 5.28 1.65 11.57
N PHE A 227 3.96 1.62 11.77
CA PHE A 227 3.00 1.80 10.68
C PHE A 227 3.00 3.22 10.11
N PRO A 228 2.97 4.30 10.92
CA PRO A 228 3.14 5.67 10.41
C PRO A 228 4.51 5.88 9.73
N ILE A 229 5.59 5.32 10.30
CA ILE A 229 6.95 5.43 9.74
C ILE A 229 7.00 4.82 8.33
N ARG A 230 6.42 3.63 8.16
CA ARG A 230 6.37 2.91 6.90
C ARG A 230 5.56 3.66 5.83
N ASN A 231 4.51 4.40 6.19
CA ASN A 231 3.59 5.04 5.24
C ASN A 231 4.31 6.02 4.30
N ARG A 232 5.44 6.62 4.70
CA ARG A 232 6.24 7.47 3.81
C ARG A 232 6.82 6.71 2.62
N ILE A 233 7.11 5.42 2.80
CA ILE A 233 7.63 4.57 1.72
C ILE A 233 6.50 4.25 0.74
N ILE A 234 5.27 3.98 1.23
CA ILE A 234 4.10 3.80 0.37
C ILE A 234 3.87 5.03 -0.50
N ALA A 235 3.81 6.21 0.13
CA ALA A 235 3.61 7.48 -0.56
C ALA A 235 4.76 7.80 -1.53
N GLY A 236 6.00 7.54 -1.11
CA GLY A 236 7.20 7.86 -1.89
C GLY A 236 7.42 6.97 -3.11
N LEU A 237 6.99 5.70 -3.06
CA LEU A 237 7.10 4.79 -4.20
C LEU A 237 6.10 5.11 -5.32
N ALA A 238 5.02 5.80 -5.00
CA ALA A 238 3.91 6.02 -5.93
C ALA A 238 3.92 7.43 -6.54
N ARG A 239 3.42 7.57 -7.76
CA ARG A 239 3.16 8.86 -8.41
C ARG A 239 1.97 9.61 -7.80
N GLY A 240 1.07 8.86 -7.14
CA GLY A 240 -0.08 9.41 -6.44
C GLY A 240 -0.68 8.40 -5.48
N THR A 241 -1.57 8.88 -4.61
CA THR A 241 -2.22 8.08 -3.57
C THR A 241 -3.73 8.18 -3.69
N LEU A 242 -4.39 7.06 -3.93
CA LEU A 242 -5.85 6.91 -3.88
C LEU A 242 -6.30 6.55 -2.47
N VAL A 243 -7.20 7.35 -1.91
CA VAL A 243 -7.89 7.07 -0.65
C VAL A 243 -9.32 6.62 -0.96
N VAL A 244 -9.62 5.33 -0.72
CA VAL A 244 -10.92 4.73 -1.08
C VAL A 244 -11.98 5.04 -0.03
N GLU A 245 -11.69 4.79 1.23
CA GLU A 245 -12.51 5.14 2.39
C GLU A 245 -11.62 5.54 3.55
N ALA A 246 -11.99 6.61 4.26
CA ALA A 246 -11.29 7.04 5.45
C ALA A 246 -12.22 7.77 6.43
N ALA A 247 -12.21 7.33 7.69
CA ALA A 247 -12.73 8.16 8.78
C ALA A 247 -11.74 9.30 9.08
N MET A 248 -12.20 10.38 9.76
CA MET A 248 -11.39 11.57 10.06
C MET A 248 -10.08 11.31 10.85
N ARG A 249 -10.00 10.19 11.57
CA ARG A 249 -8.80 9.77 12.32
C ARG A 249 -8.10 8.56 11.70
N SER A 250 -8.34 8.30 10.42
CA SER A 250 -7.71 7.17 9.72
C SER A 250 -6.23 7.41 9.49
N GLY A 251 -5.41 6.36 9.69
CA GLY A 251 -3.98 6.39 9.34
C GLY A 251 -3.71 6.57 7.85
N SER A 252 -4.69 6.28 6.97
CA SER A 252 -4.60 6.52 5.53
C SER A 252 -4.50 8.02 5.18
N LEU A 253 -5.06 8.91 6.02
CA LEU A 253 -4.91 10.35 5.85
C LEU A 253 -3.47 10.82 6.11
N ILE A 254 -2.71 10.08 6.93
CA ILE A 254 -1.27 10.33 7.11
C ILE A 254 -0.53 10.03 5.80
N THR A 255 -0.87 8.91 5.14
CA THR A 255 -0.26 8.55 3.84
C THR A 255 -0.59 9.59 2.77
N ALA A 256 -1.84 10.07 2.70
CA ALA A 256 -2.24 11.13 1.79
C ALA A 256 -1.45 12.44 2.02
N ARG A 257 -1.28 12.84 3.28
CA ARG A 257 -0.46 14.01 3.62
C ARG A 257 1.00 13.83 3.21
N LEU A 258 1.59 12.66 3.51
CA LEU A 258 2.97 12.36 3.13
C LEU A 258 3.16 12.33 1.60
N ALA A 259 2.14 11.94 0.84
CA ALA A 259 2.14 12.03 -0.62
C ALA A 259 2.21 13.50 -1.09
N LEU A 260 1.38 14.39 -0.52
CA LEU A 260 1.42 15.81 -0.83
C LEU A 260 2.77 16.45 -0.44
N GLU A 261 3.31 16.11 0.73
CA GLU A 261 4.63 16.58 1.19
C GLU A 261 5.78 16.12 0.25
N ALA A 262 5.59 14.97 -0.43
CA ALA A 262 6.52 14.46 -1.45
C ALA A 262 6.22 14.99 -2.87
N GLY A 263 5.27 15.94 -3.03
CA GLY A 263 4.89 16.47 -4.35
C GLY A 263 4.13 15.48 -5.23
N ARG A 264 3.43 14.49 -4.61
CA ARG A 264 2.66 13.47 -5.30
C ARG A 264 1.18 13.82 -5.32
N GLU A 265 0.47 13.32 -6.34
CA GLU A 265 -0.98 13.52 -6.45
C GLU A 265 -1.77 12.78 -5.36
N VAL A 266 -2.88 13.36 -4.94
CA VAL A 266 -3.82 12.70 -4.02
C VAL A 266 -5.19 12.63 -4.67
N PHE A 267 -5.74 11.43 -4.70
CA PHE A 267 -7.07 11.10 -5.22
C PHE A 267 -7.95 10.61 -4.08
N ALA A 268 -9.24 10.91 -4.15
CA ALA A 268 -10.19 10.42 -3.16
C ALA A 268 -11.52 10.05 -3.83
N ILE A 269 -12.07 8.91 -3.43
CA ILE A 269 -13.42 8.50 -3.83
C ILE A 269 -14.41 9.29 -2.97
N PRO A 270 -15.40 10.00 -3.59
CA PRO A 270 -16.42 10.71 -2.84
C PRO A 270 -17.38 9.73 -2.17
N GLY A 271 -18.02 10.16 -1.10
CA GLY A 271 -19.05 9.37 -0.44
C GLY A 271 -20.05 10.23 0.31
N SER A 272 -21.08 9.59 0.86
CA SER A 272 -22.15 10.27 1.60
C SER A 272 -21.60 11.09 2.76
N ILE A 273 -22.07 12.33 2.91
CA ILE A 273 -21.74 13.22 4.04
C ILE A 273 -22.17 12.64 5.39
N HIS A 274 -23.11 11.71 5.38
CA HIS A 274 -23.61 11.02 6.57
C HIS A 274 -22.79 9.78 6.92
N SER A 275 -21.99 9.25 5.98
CA SER A 275 -21.14 8.08 6.21
C SER A 275 -19.86 8.47 6.98
N PRO A 276 -19.62 7.91 8.18
CA PRO A 276 -18.36 8.14 8.90
C PRO A 276 -17.13 7.75 8.09
N GLN A 277 -17.24 6.73 7.24
CA GLN A 277 -16.14 6.19 6.42
C GLN A 277 -15.78 7.09 5.22
N ALA A 278 -16.69 7.98 4.80
CA ALA A 278 -16.44 8.91 3.71
C ALA A 278 -15.90 10.28 4.18
N ARG A 279 -16.02 10.60 5.47
CA ARG A 279 -15.67 11.94 5.99
C ARG A 279 -14.24 12.34 5.72
N GLY A 280 -13.28 11.40 5.81
CA GLY A 280 -11.87 11.67 5.54
C GLY A 280 -11.63 11.94 4.04
N CYS A 281 -12.22 11.14 3.15
CA CYS A 281 -12.15 11.38 1.70
C CYS A 281 -12.76 12.73 1.34
N ASN A 282 -13.98 13.04 1.85
CA ASN A 282 -14.62 14.33 1.62
C ASN A 282 -13.80 15.52 2.18
N ALA A 283 -13.05 15.33 3.27
CA ALA A 283 -12.13 16.33 3.79
C ALA A 283 -10.91 16.53 2.87
N LEU A 284 -10.35 15.47 2.32
CA LEU A 284 -9.26 15.55 1.35
C LEU A 284 -9.70 16.28 0.07
N LEU A 285 -10.91 15.96 -0.45
CA LEU A 285 -11.50 16.66 -1.61
C LEU A 285 -11.64 18.16 -1.36
N LYS A 286 -12.10 18.57 -0.18
CA LYS A 286 -12.16 19.99 0.22
C LYS A 286 -10.79 20.66 0.31
N GLN A 287 -9.72 19.88 0.52
CA GLN A 287 -8.33 20.34 0.59
C GLN A 287 -7.63 20.34 -0.78
N GLY A 288 -8.35 19.96 -1.85
CA GLY A 288 -7.82 19.95 -3.21
C GLY A 288 -7.37 18.60 -3.73
N ALA A 289 -7.62 17.50 -3.01
CA ALA A 289 -7.46 16.18 -3.60
C ALA A 289 -8.39 16.01 -4.81
N LYS A 290 -7.94 15.26 -5.83
CA LYS A 290 -8.73 15.03 -7.04
C LYS A 290 -9.84 14.02 -6.75
N LEU A 291 -11.08 14.40 -7.12
CA LEU A 291 -12.20 13.48 -7.07
C LEU A 291 -12.03 12.44 -8.17
N VAL A 292 -12.20 11.17 -7.83
CA VAL A 292 -12.24 10.07 -8.80
C VAL A 292 -13.47 9.21 -8.56
N ASP A 293 -14.15 8.86 -9.62
CA ASP A 293 -15.26 7.89 -9.62
C ASP A 293 -14.94 6.68 -10.51
N SER A 294 -13.87 6.75 -11.31
CA SER A 294 -13.36 5.69 -12.15
C SER A 294 -11.83 5.59 -12.09
N ALA A 295 -11.27 4.42 -12.44
CA ALA A 295 -9.83 4.26 -12.60
C ALA A 295 -9.28 5.06 -13.80
N GLY A 296 -10.16 5.38 -14.78
CA GLY A 296 -9.83 6.22 -15.93
C GLY A 296 -9.33 7.60 -15.51
N ASP A 297 -9.93 8.22 -14.51
CA ASP A 297 -9.55 9.55 -14.01
C ASP A 297 -8.09 9.59 -13.54
N ILE A 298 -7.62 8.51 -12.91
CA ILE A 298 -6.23 8.37 -12.46
C ILE A 298 -5.30 8.18 -13.67
N LEU A 299 -5.72 7.35 -14.64
CA LEU A 299 -4.91 7.10 -15.84
C LEU A 299 -4.78 8.37 -16.71
N GLU A 300 -5.84 9.15 -16.83
CA GLU A 300 -5.82 10.45 -17.52
C GLU A 300 -4.85 11.41 -16.83
N GLU A 301 -4.90 11.51 -15.51
CA GLU A 301 -4.01 12.38 -14.75
C GLU A 301 -2.53 11.99 -14.90
N PHE A 302 -2.25 10.70 -14.96
CA PHE A 302 -0.89 10.22 -15.20
C PHE A 302 -0.48 10.26 -16.68
N SER A 303 -1.35 10.76 -17.58
CA SER A 303 -1.16 10.75 -19.02
C SER A 303 -0.89 9.33 -19.59
N LEU A 304 -1.44 8.32 -18.93
CA LEU A 304 -1.35 6.92 -19.30
C LEU A 304 -2.61 6.43 -20.04
N ALA A 305 -3.62 7.28 -20.19
CA ALA A 305 -4.80 6.97 -20.99
C ALA A 305 -4.33 6.69 -22.42
N ARG A 306 -4.50 5.44 -22.85
CA ARG A 306 -4.23 5.04 -24.23
C ARG A 306 -5.16 5.89 -25.11
N PRO A 307 -4.66 6.59 -26.17
CA PRO A 307 -5.56 7.26 -27.08
C PRO A 307 -6.56 6.20 -27.60
N ALA A 308 -7.84 6.44 -27.35
CA ALA A 308 -8.87 5.59 -27.90
C ALA A 308 -8.62 5.49 -29.41
N PRO A 309 -8.70 4.30 -30.04
CA PRO A 309 -8.56 4.20 -31.47
C PRO A 309 -9.60 5.16 -32.08
N ALA A 310 -9.13 6.14 -32.83
CA ALA A 310 -9.97 7.11 -33.52
C ALA A 310 -10.98 6.37 -34.38
N GLY A 311 -12.22 6.32 -33.95
CA GLY A 311 -13.27 5.65 -34.67
C GLY A 311 -14.11 4.70 -33.82
N ARG A 312 -14.82 5.24 -32.83
CA ARG A 312 -16.15 4.81 -32.40
C ARG A 312 -16.64 5.81 -31.35
N SER A 313 -17.21 6.93 -31.82
CA SER A 313 -18.28 7.65 -31.10
C SER A 313 -19.52 6.74 -31.12
N GLY A 314 -19.42 5.62 -30.40
CA GLY A 314 -20.56 4.86 -29.95
C GLY A 314 -20.80 5.36 -28.54
N THR A 315 -21.83 6.16 -28.35
CA THR A 315 -22.53 6.20 -27.07
C THR A 315 -22.64 4.76 -26.58
N VAL A 316 -21.88 4.43 -25.54
CA VAL A 316 -22.10 3.17 -24.82
C VAL A 316 -23.47 3.36 -24.17
N GLU A 317 -24.50 2.96 -24.91
CA GLU A 317 -25.82 2.77 -24.36
C GLU A 317 -25.63 1.80 -23.20
N PRO A 318 -26.00 2.18 -21.97
CA PRO A 318 -25.88 1.25 -20.84
C PRO A 318 -26.64 -0.02 -21.23
N PRO A 319 -26.15 -1.22 -20.90
CA PRO A 319 -26.83 -2.44 -21.25
C PRO A 319 -28.28 -2.31 -20.79
N ARG A 320 -29.22 -2.50 -21.71
CA ARG A 320 -30.64 -2.49 -21.42
C ARG A 320 -30.94 -3.67 -20.50
N SER A 321 -30.65 -3.49 -19.22
CA SER A 321 -31.11 -4.38 -18.17
C SER A 321 -32.60 -4.14 -17.96
N GLY A 322 -33.33 -5.23 -17.81
CA GLY A 322 -34.74 -5.20 -17.46
C GLY A 322 -35.02 -4.25 -16.30
N LYS A 323 -36.30 -3.91 -16.06
CA LYS A 323 -36.75 -2.97 -15.01
C LYS A 323 -35.90 -3.12 -13.75
N PRO A 324 -35.26 -2.05 -13.25
CA PRO A 324 -34.43 -2.11 -12.08
C PRO A 324 -35.17 -2.78 -10.93
N ASP A 325 -34.50 -3.73 -10.25
CA ASP A 325 -35.10 -4.40 -9.08
C ASP A 325 -35.49 -3.34 -8.05
N PRO A 326 -36.78 -3.25 -7.63
CA PRO A 326 -37.27 -2.18 -6.77
C PRO A 326 -36.56 -2.16 -5.42
N VAL A 327 -36.07 -3.32 -4.90
CA VAL A 327 -35.33 -3.40 -3.64
C VAL A 327 -33.96 -2.77 -3.81
N LEU A 328 -33.24 -3.05 -4.91
CA LEU A 328 -31.94 -2.46 -5.19
C LEU A 328 -32.03 -0.96 -5.46
N ALA A 329 -33.12 -0.51 -6.12
CA ALA A 329 -33.35 0.91 -6.35
C ALA A 329 -33.64 1.65 -5.02
N ALA A 330 -34.41 1.03 -4.13
CA ALA A 330 -34.72 1.59 -2.81
C ALA A 330 -33.49 1.55 -1.86
N LEU A 331 -32.65 0.52 -1.93
CA LEU A 331 -31.49 0.35 -1.07
C LEU A 331 -30.44 1.45 -1.31
N GLY A 332 -30.22 1.85 -2.57
CA GLY A 332 -29.13 2.75 -2.90
C GLY A 332 -27.76 2.13 -2.57
N PHE A 333 -26.72 2.96 -2.40
CA PHE A 333 -25.35 2.49 -2.08
C PHE A 333 -24.95 2.67 -0.62
N ASP A 334 -25.72 3.43 0.15
CA ASP A 334 -25.49 3.62 1.58
C ASP A 334 -26.06 2.43 2.39
N PRO A 335 -25.42 2.04 3.50
CA PRO A 335 -25.96 1.02 4.40
C PRO A 335 -27.32 1.41 4.95
N MET A 336 -28.33 0.53 4.86
CA MET A 336 -29.71 0.80 5.26
C MET A 336 -30.30 -0.35 6.12
N SER A 337 -31.04 -0.01 7.17
CA SER A 337 -31.70 -1.02 8.01
C SER A 337 -32.91 -1.62 7.30
N LEU A 338 -33.32 -2.84 7.74
CA LEU A 338 -34.52 -3.49 7.22
C LEU A 338 -35.76 -2.60 7.36
N ASP A 339 -35.92 -1.95 8.52
CA ASP A 339 -37.09 -1.09 8.79
C ASP A 339 -37.14 0.11 7.83
N ALA A 340 -35.97 0.71 7.55
CA ALA A 340 -35.89 1.82 6.59
C ALA A 340 -36.25 1.36 5.16
N LEU A 341 -35.85 0.13 4.79
CA LEU A 341 -36.19 -0.47 3.50
C LEU A 341 -37.71 -0.78 3.40
N VAL A 342 -38.29 -1.33 4.47
CA VAL A 342 -39.75 -1.55 4.56
C VAL A 342 -40.51 -0.21 4.32
N ALA A 343 -40.07 0.84 5.04
CA ALA A 343 -40.68 2.15 4.88
C ALA A 343 -40.51 2.73 3.46
N ARG A 344 -39.42 2.44 2.78
CA ARG A 344 -39.09 2.98 1.45
C ARG A 344 -39.72 2.21 0.31
N THR A 345 -39.85 0.89 0.45
CA THR A 345 -40.40 0.00 -0.59
C THR A 345 -41.89 -0.25 -0.44
N GLY A 346 -42.42 -0.10 0.78
CA GLY A 346 -43.81 -0.49 1.11
C GLY A 346 -44.02 -2.00 1.14
N MET A 347 -42.96 -2.80 0.99
CA MET A 347 -42.98 -4.29 1.04
C MET A 347 -43.08 -4.75 2.47
N GLY A 348 -43.75 -5.90 2.70
CA GLY A 348 -43.77 -6.54 4.00
C GLY A 348 -42.39 -7.04 4.42
N ALA A 349 -42.06 -7.01 5.73
CA ALA A 349 -40.74 -7.37 6.23
C ALA A 349 -40.30 -8.80 5.85
N ALA A 350 -41.25 -9.76 5.81
CA ALA A 350 -40.96 -11.16 5.43
C ALA A 350 -40.62 -11.27 3.92
N GLU A 351 -41.38 -10.62 3.06
CA GLU A 351 -41.15 -10.58 1.61
C GLU A 351 -39.82 -9.89 1.29
N LEU A 352 -39.58 -8.74 1.93
CA LEU A 352 -38.33 -8.00 1.77
C LEU A 352 -37.12 -8.80 2.23
N SER A 353 -37.21 -9.54 3.37
CA SER A 353 -36.13 -10.38 3.86
C SER A 353 -35.81 -11.53 2.90
N ALA A 354 -36.82 -12.18 2.31
CA ALA A 354 -36.62 -13.21 1.30
C ALA A 354 -35.92 -12.65 0.05
N ARG A 355 -36.36 -11.47 -0.42
CA ARG A 355 -35.77 -10.80 -1.57
C ARG A 355 -34.32 -10.36 -1.33
N LEU A 356 -34.04 -9.83 -0.13
CA LEU A 356 -32.67 -9.46 0.28
C LEU A 356 -31.75 -10.68 0.34
N LEU A 357 -32.25 -11.84 0.79
CA LEU A 357 -31.49 -13.09 0.78
C LEU A 357 -31.14 -13.54 -0.65
N ASP A 358 -32.10 -13.48 -1.58
CA ASP A 358 -31.84 -13.80 -2.99
C ASP A 358 -30.76 -12.89 -3.57
N LEU A 359 -30.82 -11.58 -3.27
CA LEU A 359 -29.84 -10.61 -3.72
C LEU A 359 -28.46 -10.76 -3.04
N GLU A 360 -28.45 -11.21 -1.79
CA GLU A 360 -27.21 -11.55 -1.06
C GLU A 360 -26.54 -12.77 -1.68
N LEU A 361 -27.30 -13.84 -1.99
CA LEU A 361 -26.79 -15.02 -2.69
C LEU A 361 -26.31 -14.70 -4.11
N ALA A 362 -26.94 -13.73 -4.78
CA ALA A 362 -26.49 -13.22 -6.07
C ALA A 362 -25.27 -12.26 -5.96
N GLY A 363 -24.79 -11.94 -4.75
CA GLY A 363 -23.65 -11.05 -4.50
C GLY A 363 -23.94 -9.57 -4.81
N ARG A 364 -25.23 -9.18 -4.89
CA ARG A 364 -25.65 -7.80 -5.21
C ARG A 364 -25.99 -6.96 -3.96
N VAL A 365 -26.10 -7.62 -2.82
CA VAL A 365 -26.34 -7.01 -1.51
C VAL A 365 -25.41 -7.65 -0.50
N ALA A 366 -24.81 -6.86 0.37
CA ALA A 366 -24.07 -7.33 1.54
C ALA A 366 -24.89 -7.08 2.81
N ARG A 367 -24.92 -8.10 3.69
CA ARG A 367 -25.51 -7.97 5.03
C ARG A 367 -24.44 -7.54 6.02
N LEU A 368 -24.70 -6.48 6.76
CA LEU A 368 -23.83 -5.92 7.79
C LEU A 368 -24.39 -6.23 9.19
N PRO A 369 -23.57 -6.13 10.25
CA PRO A 369 -24.04 -6.29 11.63
C PRO A 369 -25.21 -5.33 11.94
N GLY A 370 -26.19 -5.79 12.73
CA GLY A 370 -27.37 -5.00 13.12
C GLY A 370 -28.49 -4.99 12.09
N GLN A 371 -28.60 -6.02 11.24
CA GLN A 371 -29.62 -6.12 10.19
C GLN A 371 -29.62 -4.91 9.22
N VAL A 372 -28.43 -4.47 8.90
CA VAL A 372 -28.16 -3.43 7.92
C VAL A 372 -27.75 -4.10 6.61
N PHE A 373 -28.25 -3.57 5.48
CA PHE A 373 -27.98 -4.07 4.13
C PHE A 373 -27.34 -2.98 3.29
N GLN A 374 -26.43 -3.36 2.41
CA GLN A 374 -25.77 -2.45 1.48
C GLN A 374 -25.75 -3.05 0.08
N ARG A 375 -26.09 -2.26 -0.93
CA ARG A 375 -25.94 -2.63 -2.34
C ARG A 375 -24.47 -2.72 -2.68
N VAL A 376 -24.11 -3.76 -3.44
CA VAL A 376 -22.75 -3.98 -3.97
C VAL A 376 -22.86 -4.04 -5.49
N GLU A 377 -22.07 -3.23 -6.19
CA GLU A 377 -21.90 -3.34 -7.64
C GLU A 377 -20.48 -3.84 -7.92
N ARG A 378 -20.39 -4.87 -8.75
CA ARG A 378 -19.12 -5.35 -9.30
C ARG A 378 -18.84 -4.54 -10.56
N GLY A 379 -17.78 -3.74 -10.51
CA GLY A 379 -17.32 -2.94 -11.64
C GLY A 379 -16.66 -3.78 -12.73
#